data_9e460bf868ec9b2d9163562c77f81564
#
_entry.id   9e460bf868ec9b2d9163562c77f81564
#
_cell.length_a   1.000
_cell.length_b   1.000
_cell.length_c   1.000
_cell.angle_alpha   90.00
_cell.angle_beta   90.00
_cell.angle_gamma   90.00
#
_symmetry.space_group_name_H-M   'P 1'
#
loop_
_entity.id
_entity.type
_entity.pdbx_description
1 polymer ?
#
loop_
_entity_poly.entity_id
_entity_poly.type
_entity_poly.pdbx_seq_one_letter_code
_entity_poly.pdbx_strand_id
1 'polypeptide(L)'
;MSLSPTQFRKAMGCFATGVTIITLDLDGEVHGMTANAFASVSLDPMLVLVCVDQSARTHDHLHAKKRFGINILGEHQRVISEYYARPVRAHEHAEEEAGARFDRTAQGTPILNGALAYLECRLKSAEDAGDHTIFIAEVEDVVVREGEPLLFFQGKYRQLGEDAPE
;
A
#
# COMPACT_ATOMS: atom_id res chain seq x y z
N MET A 1 14.45 -25.00 -19.65
CA MET A 1 14.19 -24.97 -18.18
C MET A 1 12.96 -24.13 -17.93
N SER A 2 11.96 -24.64 -17.23
CA SER A 2 10.77 -23.87 -16.88
C SER A 2 11.12 -22.92 -15.72
N LEU A 3 10.70 -21.65 -15.81
CA LEU A 3 10.85 -20.67 -14.75
C LEU A 3 10.02 -21.10 -13.52
N SER A 4 10.66 -21.14 -12.33
CA SER A 4 9.94 -21.43 -11.09
C SER A 4 9.44 -20.17 -10.40
N PRO A 5 8.32 -20.23 -9.66
CA PRO A 5 7.83 -19.09 -8.86
C PRO A 5 8.88 -18.56 -7.87
N THR A 6 9.73 -19.44 -7.32
CA THR A 6 10.80 -19.06 -6.40
C THR A 6 11.88 -18.23 -7.10
N GLN A 7 12.29 -18.62 -8.31
CA GLN A 7 13.26 -17.85 -9.11
C GLN A 7 12.69 -16.49 -9.50
N PHE A 8 11.42 -16.43 -9.88
CA PHE A 8 10.75 -15.19 -10.20
C PHE A 8 10.68 -14.24 -8.98
N ARG A 9 10.23 -14.74 -7.82
CA ARG A 9 10.22 -13.93 -6.57
C ARG A 9 11.61 -13.42 -6.19
N LYS A 10 12.64 -14.23 -6.36
CA LYS A 10 14.04 -13.82 -6.08
C LYS A 10 14.48 -12.68 -7.01
N ALA A 11 14.15 -12.76 -8.30
CA ALA A 11 14.45 -11.71 -9.26
C ALA A 11 13.68 -10.42 -8.92
N MET A 12 12.38 -10.50 -8.65
CA MET A 12 11.58 -9.34 -8.26
C MET A 12 12.02 -8.72 -6.93
N GLY A 13 12.55 -9.53 -6.00
CA GLY A 13 13.14 -9.05 -4.76
C GLY A 13 14.39 -8.16 -4.95
N CYS A 14 15.04 -8.20 -6.11
CA CYS A 14 16.14 -7.30 -6.44
C CYS A 14 15.68 -5.89 -6.82
N PHE A 15 14.40 -5.68 -7.03
CA PHE A 15 13.82 -4.36 -7.25
C PHE A 15 13.39 -3.77 -5.90
N ALA A 16 14.19 -2.85 -5.36
CA ALA A 16 13.88 -2.17 -4.11
C ALA A 16 12.64 -1.27 -4.31
N THR A 17 11.70 -1.36 -3.37
CA THR A 17 10.46 -0.57 -3.40
C THR A 17 10.29 0.23 -2.11
N GLY A 18 9.46 1.27 -2.16
CA GLY A 18 8.77 1.77 -0.99
C GLY A 18 7.76 0.74 -0.46
N VAL A 19 7.12 1.08 0.63
CA VAL A 19 6.05 0.28 1.26
C VAL A 19 4.83 1.15 1.45
N THR A 20 3.66 0.62 1.10
CA THR A 20 2.39 1.31 1.27
C THR A 20 1.42 0.52 2.13
N ILE A 21 0.44 1.21 2.72
CA ILE A 21 -0.78 0.60 3.24
C ILE A 21 -1.97 1.13 2.47
N ILE A 22 -2.73 0.20 1.87
CA ILE A 22 -4.03 0.49 1.30
C ILE A 22 -5.03 0.51 2.44
N THR A 23 -5.84 1.57 2.54
CA THR A 23 -6.85 1.75 3.59
C THR A 23 -8.24 1.91 3.00
N LEU A 24 -9.22 1.26 3.61
CA LEU A 24 -10.63 1.37 3.26
C LEU A 24 -11.47 1.59 4.53
N ASP A 25 -12.56 2.32 4.38
CA ASP A 25 -13.60 2.39 5.39
C ASP A 25 -14.61 1.26 5.19
N LEU A 26 -14.75 0.42 6.20
CA LEU A 26 -15.74 -0.64 6.26
C LEU A 26 -16.73 -0.34 7.39
N ASP A 27 -17.71 0.53 7.06
CA ASP A 27 -18.80 0.91 7.97
C ASP A 27 -18.30 1.52 9.30
N GLY A 28 -17.26 2.35 9.21
CA GLY A 28 -16.62 3.05 10.33
C GLY A 28 -15.34 2.38 10.83
N GLU A 29 -15.10 1.11 10.49
CA GLU A 29 -13.86 0.42 10.83
C GLU A 29 -12.81 0.56 9.71
N VAL A 30 -11.54 0.63 10.11
CA VAL A 30 -10.43 0.72 9.17
C VAL A 30 -9.99 -0.67 8.76
N HIS A 31 -10.10 -0.96 7.46
CA HIS A 31 -9.43 -2.10 6.86
C HIS A 31 -8.13 -1.64 6.22
N GLY A 32 -7.03 -2.33 6.51
CA GLY A 32 -5.71 -2.04 5.95
C GLY A 32 -5.04 -3.26 5.34
N MET A 33 -4.21 -3.04 4.32
CA MET A 33 -3.36 -4.06 3.71
C MET A 33 -2.03 -3.45 3.30
N THR A 34 -0.93 -4.06 3.73
CA THR A 34 0.42 -3.69 3.27
C THR A 34 0.63 -4.16 1.84
N ALA A 35 1.10 -3.27 0.99
CA ALA A 35 1.43 -3.55 -0.39
C ALA A 35 2.68 -2.76 -0.83
N ASN A 36 3.52 -3.39 -1.65
CA ASN A 36 4.63 -2.74 -2.34
C ASN A 36 4.47 -2.74 -3.87
N ALA A 37 3.45 -3.42 -4.38
CA ALA A 37 3.08 -3.40 -5.80
C ALA A 37 2.25 -2.14 -6.11
N PHE A 38 2.90 -0.99 -6.09
CA PHE A 38 2.35 0.34 -6.30
C PHE A 38 3.22 1.11 -7.29
N ALA A 39 2.57 1.84 -8.20
CA ALA A 39 3.26 2.75 -9.13
C ALA A 39 2.38 3.92 -9.56
N SER A 40 3.01 5.06 -9.90
CA SER A 40 2.37 6.14 -10.66
C SER A 40 2.16 5.69 -12.11
N VAL A 41 1.06 6.12 -12.72
CA VAL A 41 0.67 5.73 -14.10
C VAL A 41 0.60 6.94 -15.02
N SER A 42 -0.04 8.03 -14.61
CA SER A 42 -0.30 9.20 -15.45
C SER A 42 -0.35 10.48 -14.62
N LEU A 43 0.00 11.60 -15.24
CA LEU A 43 -0.13 12.94 -14.66
C LEU A 43 -1.40 13.66 -15.11
N ASP A 44 -1.96 13.28 -16.27
CA ASP A 44 -3.20 13.86 -16.79
C ASP A 44 -4.06 12.76 -17.46
N PRO A 45 -5.14 12.29 -16.80
CA PRO A 45 -5.44 12.53 -15.39
C PRO A 45 -4.40 11.89 -14.45
N MET A 46 -4.36 12.32 -13.19
CA MET A 46 -3.45 11.76 -12.18
C MET A 46 -3.89 10.35 -11.80
N LEU A 47 -3.13 9.35 -12.24
CA LEU A 47 -3.44 7.94 -12.03
C LEU A 47 -2.30 7.22 -11.32
N VAL A 48 -2.71 6.29 -10.48
CA VAL A 48 -1.83 5.31 -9.82
C VAL A 48 -2.38 3.90 -10.03
N LEU A 49 -1.52 2.89 -9.86
CA LEU A 49 -1.95 1.50 -9.81
C LEU A 49 -1.48 0.81 -8.53
N VAL A 50 -2.28 -0.18 -8.11
CA VAL A 50 -1.90 -1.18 -7.12
C VAL A 50 -2.26 -2.57 -7.63
N CYS A 51 -1.40 -3.58 -7.37
CA CYS A 51 -1.71 -4.97 -7.67
C CYS A 51 -2.12 -5.68 -6.39
N VAL A 52 -3.27 -6.35 -6.42
CA VAL A 52 -3.83 -7.04 -5.25
C VAL A 52 -4.17 -8.47 -5.62
N ASP A 53 -3.71 -9.41 -4.78
CA ASP A 53 -4.03 -10.83 -4.91
C ASP A 53 -5.55 -11.04 -4.86
N GLN A 54 -6.09 -11.80 -5.81
CA GLN A 54 -7.54 -12.07 -5.93
C GLN A 54 -8.12 -12.80 -4.71
N SER A 55 -7.29 -13.52 -3.95
CA SER A 55 -7.69 -14.18 -2.72
C SER A 55 -7.69 -13.26 -1.48
N ALA A 56 -7.13 -12.06 -1.59
CA ALA A 56 -7.10 -11.10 -0.49
C ALA A 56 -8.48 -10.46 -0.28
N ARG A 57 -8.93 -10.34 0.97
CA ARG A 57 -10.20 -9.65 1.29
C ARG A 57 -10.24 -8.19 0.80
N THR A 58 -9.09 -7.54 0.76
CA THR A 58 -8.94 -6.18 0.21
C THR A 58 -9.38 -6.09 -1.24
N HIS A 59 -9.19 -7.16 -2.03
CA HIS A 59 -9.62 -7.25 -3.41
C HIS A 59 -11.13 -6.99 -3.56
N ASP A 60 -11.96 -7.73 -2.81
CA ASP A 60 -13.42 -7.58 -2.86
C ASP A 60 -13.86 -6.20 -2.35
N HIS A 61 -13.20 -5.70 -1.30
CA HIS A 61 -13.50 -4.38 -0.74
C HIS A 61 -13.17 -3.25 -1.72
N LEU A 62 -12.08 -3.33 -2.48
CA LEU A 62 -11.75 -2.34 -3.52
C LEU A 62 -12.81 -2.29 -4.61
N HIS A 63 -13.30 -3.45 -5.05
CA HIS A 63 -14.41 -3.53 -6.02
C HIS A 63 -15.71 -2.94 -5.48
N ALA A 64 -16.03 -3.20 -4.20
CA ALA A 64 -17.28 -2.77 -3.59
C ALA A 64 -17.30 -1.27 -3.24
N LYS A 65 -16.26 -0.78 -2.57
CA LYS A 65 -16.21 0.59 -2.04
C LYS A 65 -15.76 1.62 -3.07
N LYS A 66 -14.90 1.24 -4.03
CA LYS A 66 -14.37 2.08 -5.11
C LYS A 66 -13.61 3.33 -4.67
N ARG A 67 -13.48 3.59 -3.38
CA ARG A 67 -12.72 4.68 -2.76
C ARG A 67 -11.81 4.09 -1.69
N PHE A 68 -10.55 4.49 -1.72
CA PHE A 68 -9.55 3.98 -0.80
C PHE A 68 -8.38 4.95 -0.64
N GLY A 69 -7.63 4.78 0.42
CA GLY A 69 -6.40 5.52 0.67
C GLY A 69 -5.16 4.70 0.32
N ILE A 70 -4.12 5.36 -0.15
CA ILE A 70 -2.78 4.80 -0.24
C ILE A 70 -1.88 5.62 0.67
N ASN A 71 -1.29 4.98 1.67
CA ASN A 71 -0.40 5.62 2.64
C ASN A 71 1.03 5.14 2.37
N ILE A 72 1.92 6.02 1.94
CA ILE A 72 3.34 5.73 1.73
C ILE A 72 4.04 5.83 3.08
N LEU A 73 4.66 4.74 3.52
CA LEU A 73 5.19 4.63 4.87
C LEU A 73 6.55 5.30 5.04
N GLY A 74 6.71 5.97 6.21
CA GLY A 74 8.00 6.39 6.71
C GLY A 74 8.77 5.25 7.39
N GLU A 75 10.09 5.41 7.54
CA GLU A 75 11.01 4.41 8.11
C GLU A 75 10.60 3.92 9.51
N HIS A 76 9.97 4.80 10.32
CA HIS A 76 9.51 4.50 11.67
C HIS A 76 8.23 3.66 11.72
N GLN A 77 7.58 3.40 10.57
CA GLN A 77 6.30 2.69 10.48
C GLN A 77 6.43 1.20 10.14
N ARG A 78 7.62 0.62 10.32
CA ARG A 78 7.86 -0.81 10.06
C ARG A 78 6.88 -1.72 10.81
N VAL A 79 6.63 -1.47 12.10
CA VAL A 79 5.73 -2.29 12.92
C VAL A 79 4.30 -2.26 12.35
N ILE A 80 3.85 -1.10 11.88
CA ILE A 80 2.55 -0.93 11.24
C ILE A 80 2.50 -1.73 9.93
N SER A 81 3.56 -1.67 9.12
CA SER A 81 3.67 -2.47 7.90
C SER A 81 3.60 -3.97 8.17
N GLU A 82 4.35 -4.47 9.15
CA GLU A 82 4.35 -5.88 9.54
C GLU A 82 2.97 -6.32 10.06
N TYR A 83 2.27 -5.45 10.78
CA TYR A 83 0.94 -5.70 11.28
C TYR A 83 -0.08 -5.92 10.15
N TYR A 84 -0.15 -5.00 9.19
CA TYR A 84 -1.08 -5.06 8.06
C TYR A 84 -0.65 -6.02 6.94
N ALA A 85 0.54 -6.60 7.01
CA ALA A 85 0.97 -7.72 6.17
C ALA A 85 0.42 -9.09 6.63
N ARG A 86 -0.16 -9.16 7.84
CA ARG A 86 -0.77 -10.37 8.38
C ARG A 86 -2.16 -10.62 7.82
N PRO A 87 -2.70 -11.85 7.92
CA PRO A 87 -4.12 -12.11 7.59
C PRO A 87 -5.07 -11.23 8.41
N VAL A 88 -6.14 -10.75 7.78
CA VAL A 88 -7.08 -9.74 8.32
C VAL A 88 -7.69 -10.08 9.68
N ARG A 89 -7.84 -11.37 10.04
CA ARG A 89 -8.35 -11.78 11.37
C ARG A 89 -7.48 -11.32 12.56
N ALA A 90 -6.29 -10.77 12.27
CA ALA A 90 -5.36 -10.28 13.27
C ALA A 90 -5.35 -8.73 13.40
N HIS A 91 -6.26 -7.99 12.73
CA HIS A 91 -6.22 -6.53 12.66
C HIS A 91 -7.17 -5.82 13.66
N GLU A 92 -7.64 -6.51 14.69
CA GLU A 92 -8.63 -5.97 15.63
C GLU A 92 -8.07 -4.94 16.62
N HIS A 93 -6.73 -4.87 16.78
CA HIS A 93 -6.06 -4.05 17.79
C HIS A 93 -4.88 -3.24 17.21
N ALA A 94 -5.07 -2.64 16.04
CA ALA A 94 -3.99 -1.96 15.31
C ALA A 94 -3.32 -0.81 16.09
N GLU A 95 -4.08 -0.06 16.87
CA GLU A 95 -3.51 1.01 17.72
C GLU A 95 -2.68 0.44 18.86
N GLU A 96 -3.19 -0.58 19.55
CA GLU A 96 -2.54 -1.21 20.71
C GLU A 96 -1.30 -2.01 20.31
N GLU A 97 -1.38 -2.80 19.24
CA GLU A 97 -0.31 -3.70 18.81
C GLU A 97 0.76 -3.04 17.92
N ALA A 98 0.38 -2.05 17.13
CA ALA A 98 1.26 -1.42 16.14
C ALA A 98 1.33 0.10 16.23
N GLY A 99 0.55 0.73 17.09
CA GLY A 99 0.48 2.20 17.19
C GLY A 99 -0.17 2.85 15.98
N ALA A 100 -0.92 2.11 15.18
CA ALA A 100 -1.57 2.61 13.97
C ALA A 100 -2.79 3.47 14.33
N ARG A 101 -2.70 4.77 14.10
CA ARG A 101 -3.79 5.73 14.27
C ARG A 101 -4.21 6.30 12.94
N PHE A 102 -5.50 6.55 12.80
CA PHE A 102 -6.08 7.03 11.56
C PHE A 102 -6.93 8.27 11.80
N ASP A 103 -6.71 9.27 10.95
CA ASP A 103 -7.68 10.33 10.70
C ASP A 103 -8.57 9.95 9.51
N ARG A 104 -9.51 10.80 9.15
CA ARG A 104 -10.39 10.57 8.00
C ARG A 104 -10.44 11.81 7.13
N THR A 105 -10.47 11.61 5.81
CA THR A 105 -10.76 12.69 4.86
C THR A 105 -12.19 13.18 4.99
N ALA A 106 -12.50 14.27 4.31
CA ALA A 106 -13.89 14.74 4.19
C ALA A 106 -14.83 13.70 3.54
N GLN A 107 -14.26 12.76 2.76
CA GLN A 107 -14.99 11.67 2.13
C GLN A 107 -15.06 10.40 3.01
N GLY A 108 -14.48 10.46 4.22
CA GLY A 108 -14.47 9.35 5.17
C GLY A 108 -13.35 8.32 4.96
N THR A 109 -12.47 8.53 3.99
CA THR A 109 -11.35 7.60 3.73
C THR A 109 -10.31 7.67 4.85
N PRO A 110 -9.89 6.51 5.42
CA PRO A 110 -8.90 6.51 6.50
C PRO A 110 -7.51 6.93 6.01
N ILE A 111 -6.89 7.85 6.75
CA ILE A 111 -5.51 8.32 6.55
C ILE A 111 -4.67 7.85 7.72
N LEU A 112 -3.59 7.13 7.45
CA LEU A 112 -2.63 6.71 8.48
C LEU A 112 -1.80 7.89 8.95
N ASN A 113 -1.82 8.15 10.25
CA ASN A 113 -1.04 9.22 10.84
C ASN A 113 0.46 8.94 10.73
N GLY A 114 1.24 9.97 10.39
CA GLY A 114 2.69 9.88 10.25
C GLY A 114 3.18 9.24 8.93
N ALA A 115 2.31 8.82 8.03
CA ALA A 115 2.74 8.41 6.69
C ALA A 115 3.42 9.56 5.94
N LEU A 116 4.45 9.28 5.13
CA LEU A 116 5.16 10.28 4.33
C LEU A 116 4.26 10.95 3.32
N ALA A 117 3.43 10.15 2.67
CA ALA A 117 2.41 10.68 1.79
C ALA A 117 1.12 9.88 1.92
N TYR A 118 0.03 10.55 1.67
CA TYR A 118 -1.29 9.97 1.57
C TYR A 118 -1.93 10.38 0.25
N LEU A 119 -2.51 9.44 -0.45
CA LEU A 119 -3.28 9.66 -1.66
C LEU A 119 -4.71 9.17 -1.43
N GLU A 120 -5.70 10.05 -1.62
CA GLU A 120 -7.10 9.64 -1.72
C GLU A 120 -7.42 9.23 -3.14
N CYS A 121 -7.88 8.01 -3.31
CA CYS A 121 -8.03 7.39 -4.61
C CYS A 121 -9.47 6.97 -4.88
N ARG A 122 -9.92 7.17 -6.12
CA ARG A 122 -11.15 6.63 -6.64
C ARG A 122 -10.87 5.62 -7.75
N LEU A 123 -11.36 4.40 -7.58
CA LEU A 123 -11.17 3.32 -8.56
C LEU A 123 -11.71 3.75 -9.94
N LYS A 124 -10.87 3.62 -10.97
CA LYS A 124 -11.19 3.91 -12.37
C LYS A 124 -11.42 2.63 -13.17
N SER A 125 -10.50 1.67 -13.08
CA SER A 125 -10.62 0.36 -13.71
C SER A 125 -9.92 -0.71 -12.88
N ALA A 126 -10.25 -1.96 -13.14
CA ALA A 126 -9.64 -3.14 -12.56
C ALA A 126 -9.46 -4.19 -13.66
N GLU A 127 -8.23 -4.67 -13.81
CA GLU A 127 -7.85 -5.61 -14.87
C GLU A 127 -7.25 -6.87 -14.25
N ASP A 128 -7.86 -8.02 -14.52
CA ASP A 128 -7.36 -9.29 -14.04
C ASP A 128 -6.06 -9.68 -14.76
N ALA A 129 -5.05 -10.01 -13.98
CA ALA A 129 -3.71 -10.34 -14.44
C ALA A 129 -3.15 -11.55 -13.67
N GLY A 130 -3.48 -12.76 -14.12
CA GLY A 130 -3.07 -13.98 -13.46
C GLY A 130 -3.79 -14.20 -12.14
N ASP A 131 -3.04 -14.30 -11.02
CA ASP A 131 -3.56 -14.47 -9.66
C ASP A 131 -3.79 -13.12 -8.94
N HIS A 132 -3.54 -12.00 -9.63
CA HIS A 132 -3.75 -10.64 -9.14
C HIS A 132 -4.71 -9.86 -10.03
N THR A 133 -5.24 -8.77 -9.48
CA THR A 133 -5.94 -7.73 -10.24
C THR A 133 -5.14 -6.43 -10.14
N ILE A 134 -4.96 -5.74 -11.27
CA ILE A 134 -4.37 -4.41 -11.34
C ILE A 134 -5.51 -3.40 -11.16
N PHE A 135 -5.53 -2.70 -10.05
CA PHE A 135 -6.48 -1.62 -9.79
C PHE A 135 -5.85 -0.31 -10.19
N ILE A 136 -6.45 0.37 -11.17
CA ILE A 136 -6.06 1.72 -11.60
C ILE A 136 -7.03 2.71 -10.97
N ALA A 137 -6.50 3.70 -10.28
CA ALA A 137 -7.29 4.69 -9.57
C ALA A 137 -6.85 6.11 -9.91
N GLU A 138 -7.82 7.00 -9.94
CA GLU A 138 -7.62 8.45 -10.04
C GLU A 138 -7.35 9.01 -8.65
N VAL A 139 -6.30 9.81 -8.53
CA VAL A 139 -5.93 10.50 -7.29
C VAL A 139 -6.73 11.80 -7.19
N GLU A 140 -7.54 11.92 -6.15
CA GLU A 140 -8.42 13.07 -5.93
C GLU A 140 -7.87 14.05 -4.89
N ASP A 141 -7.05 13.57 -3.96
CA ASP A 141 -6.36 14.41 -2.96
C ASP A 141 -5.03 13.80 -2.55
N VAL A 142 -4.11 14.64 -2.10
CA VAL A 142 -2.75 14.25 -1.72
C VAL A 142 -2.28 15.05 -0.51
N VAL A 143 -1.64 14.37 0.43
CA VAL A 143 -0.89 14.99 1.52
C VAL A 143 0.55 14.48 1.48
N VAL A 144 1.53 15.37 1.56
CA VAL A 144 2.95 15.02 1.61
C VAL A 144 3.57 15.58 2.89
N ARG A 145 4.45 14.82 3.52
CA ARG A 145 5.20 15.19 4.72
C ARG A 145 6.69 14.98 4.50
N GLU A 146 7.51 15.61 5.30
CA GLU A 146 8.95 15.37 5.34
C GLU A 146 9.26 14.09 6.10
N GLY A 147 10.36 13.42 5.74
CA GLY A 147 10.86 12.21 6.39
C GLY A 147 11.51 11.24 5.42
N GLU A 148 12.02 10.13 5.95
CA GLU A 148 12.67 9.07 5.19
C GLU A 148 11.72 7.90 4.94
N PRO A 149 11.78 7.27 3.75
CA PRO A 149 10.86 6.19 3.39
C PRO A 149 11.22 4.86 4.06
N LEU A 150 10.20 4.07 4.37
CA LEU A 150 10.39 2.64 4.63
C LEU A 150 10.60 1.91 3.31
N LEU A 151 11.71 1.19 3.20
CA LEU A 151 12.07 0.42 2.00
C LEU A 151 11.91 -1.08 2.22
N PHE A 152 11.67 -1.79 1.12
CA PHE A 152 11.64 -3.25 1.08
C PHE A 152 12.54 -3.78 -0.03
N PHE A 153 13.50 -4.63 0.33
CA PHE A 153 14.47 -5.20 -0.60
C PHE A 153 14.85 -6.63 -0.18
N GLN A 154 14.78 -7.57 -1.11
CA GLN A 154 15.10 -8.98 -0.90
C GLN A 154 14.43 -9.59 0.34
N GLY A 155 13.13 -9.31 0.52
CA GLY A 155 12.33 -9.84 1.63
C GLY A 155 12.60 -9.19 2.99
N LYS A 156 13.31 -8.06 3.04
CA LYS A 156 13.66 -7.37 4.29
C LYS A 156 13.35 -5.89 4.20
N TYR A 157 12.94 -5.32 5.33
CA TYR A 157 12.84 -3.87 5.47
C TYR A 157 14.23 -3.24 5.49
N ARG A 158 14.34 -2.06 4.88
CA ARG A 158 15.57 -1.28 4.75
C ARG A 158 15.27 0.20 5.01
N GLN A 159 16.33 0.97 5.21
CA GLN A 159 16.35 2.42 5.26
C GLN A 159 17.25 2.96 4.16
N LEU A 160 17.08 4.23 3.79
CA LEU A 160 18.05 4.90 2.92
C LEU A 160 19.40 4.98 3.65
N GLY A 161 20.48 4.82 2.89
CA GLY A 161 21.83 5.08 3.33
C GLY A 161 22.30 6.48 2.89
N GLU A 162 23.62 6.63 2.75
CA GLU A 162 24.20 7.83 2.15
C GLU A 162 23.82 7.94 0.67
N ASP A 163 23.83 9.16 0.15
CA ASP A 163 23.59 9.42 -1.27
C ASP A 163 24.57 8.62 -2.14
N ALA A 164 24.10 8.19 -3.30
CA ALA A 164 24.99 7.53 -4.25
C ALA A 164 26.08 8.52 -4.71
N PRO A 165 27.34 8.08 -4.85
CA PRO A 165 28.38 8.93 -5.39
C PRO A 165 28.01 9.40 -6.80
N GLU A 166 28.33 10.66 -7.11
CA GLU A 166 28.18 11.26 -8.45
C GLU A 166 29.00 10.54 -9.52
#